data_68c5fe1aadfe5b7cd48647b0bc660878
#
_entry.id   68c5fe1aadfe5b7cd48647b0bc660878
#
_cell.length_a   1.000
_cell.length_b   1.000
_cell.length_c   1.000
_cell.angle_alpha   90.00
_cell.angle_beta   90.00
_cell.angle_gamma   90.00
#
_symmetry.space_group_name_H-M   'P 1'
#
loop_
_entity.id
_entity.type
_entity.pdbx_description
1 polymer ?
#
loop_
_entity_poly.entity_id
_entity_poly.type
_entity_poly.pdbx_seq_one_letter_code
_entity_poly.pdbx_strand_id
1 'polypeptide(L)'
;MPEIAQEILKKASAGDLPSFEVIYKTMANSVYNIARRIVNNREDAQEVVQEVFLIIHQKLKSFRYESSLKTWIYRITVNYAINFAKKVSRAKSNCSTKNTPRPPQ
;
A
#
# COMPACT_ATOMS: atom_id res chain seq x y z
N MET A 1 6.90 -10.51 -12.23
CA MET A 1 7.46 -9.71 -11.15
C MET A 1 8.55 -10.47 -10.44
N PRO A 2 9.68 -9.87 -10.24
CA PRO A 2 10.77 -10.61 -9.63
C PRO A 2 10.49 -10.94 -8.18
N GLU A 3 11.07 -11.97 -7.72
CA GLU A 3 10.93 -12.37 -6.35
C GLU A 3 12.03 -11.77 -5.51
N ILE A 4 11.71 -11.45 -4.30
CA ILE A 4 12.69 -10.90 -3.38
C ILE A 4 13.29 -12.05 -2.59
N ALA A 5 14.59 -12.11 -2.52
CA ALA A 5 15.28 -13.15 -1.79
C ALA A 5 14.87 -13.14 -0.31
N GLN A 6 14.74 -14.31 0.27
CA GLN A 6 14.36 -14.40 1.67
C GLN A 6 15.35 -13.74 2.59
N GLU A 7 16.61 -13.73 2.24
CA GLU A 7 17.64 -13.03 2.98
C GLU A 7 17.35 -11.58 3.10
N ILE A 8 16.97 -10.95 2.00
CA ILE A 8 16.63 -9.53 1.97
C ILE A 8 15.39 -9.29 2.81
N LEU A 9 14.42 -10.15 2.71
CA LEU A 9 13.19 -10.02 3.47
C LEU A 9 13.47 -10.11 4.96
N LYS A 10 14.29 -11.03 5.37
CA LYS A 10 14.64 -11.18 6.77
C LYS A 10 15.39 -9.96 7.29
N LYS A 11 16.30 -9.43 6.53
CA LYS A 11 17.05 -8.25 6.92
C LYS A 11 16.14 -7.04 7.03
N ALA A 12 15.24 -6.87 6.08
CA ALA A 12 14.30 -5.75 6.09
C ALA A 12 13.37 -5.85 7.29
N SER A 13 12.93 -7.05 7.61
CA SER A 13 12.07 -7.28 8.76
C SER A 13 12.78 -6.96 10.06
N ALA A 14 14.09 -7.09 10.09
CA ALA A 14 14.87 -6.75 11.25
C ALA A 14 15.24 -5.26 11.32
N GLY A 15 14.82 -4.49 10.36
CA GLY A 15 15.07 -3.05 10.36
C GLY A 15 16.16 -2.57 9.44
N ASP A 16 16.68 -3.43 8.58
CA ASP A 16 17.75 -3.05 7.67
C ASP A 16 17.21 -2.17 6.55
N LEU A 17 17.51 -0.90 6.56
CA LEU A 17 16.97 0.04 5.57
C LEU A 17 17.39 -0.26 4.14
N PRO A 18 18.64 -0.58 3.86
CA PRO A 18 19.00 -0.92 2.49
C PRO A 18 18.21 -2.13 1.96
N SER A 19 17.92 -3.11 2.80
CA SER A 19 17.10 -4.24 2.38
C SER A 19 15.66 -3.85 2.13
N PHE A 20 15.13 -2.96 2.96
CA PHE A 20 13.79 -2.43 2.72
C PHE A 20 13.74 -1.66 1.41
N GLU A 21 14.78 -0.93 1.09
CA GLU A 21 14.85 -0.18 -0.15
C GLU A 21 14.80 -1.11 -1.35
N VAL A 22 15.40 -2.28 -1.28
CA VAL A 22 15.31 -3.27 -2.33
C VAL A 22 13.85 -3.69 -2.54
N ILE A 23 13.14 -3.91 -1.45
CA ILE A 23 11.72 -4.25 -1.53
C ILE A 23 10.96 -3.11 -2.19
N TYR A 24 11.21 -1.90 -1.76
CA TYR A 24 10.55 -0.74 -2.31
C TYR A 24 10.79 -0.63 -3.82
N LYS A 25 12.02 -0.70 -4.23
CA LYS A 25 12.36 -0.55 -5.65
C LYS A 25 11.79 -1.67 -6.50
N THR A 26 11.73 -2.87 -5.95
CA THR A 26 11.20 -4.01 -6.66
C THR A 26 9.70 -3.93 -6.82
N MET A 27 9.01 -3.46 -5.79
CA MET A 27 7.56 -3.55 -5.74
C MET A 27 6.82 -2.25 -6.06
N ALA A 28 7.52 -1.12 -6.03
CA ALA A 28 6.84 0.18 -6.14
C ALA A 28 6.02 0.31 -7.41
N ASN A 29 6.57 -0.13 -8.53
CA ASN A 29 5.87 0.00 -9.79
C ASN A 29 4.59 -0.84 -9.82
N SER A 30 4.64 -2.03 -9.26
CA SER A 30 3.47 -2.89 -9.19
C SER A 30 2.43 -2.31 -8.27
N VAL A 31 2.84 -1.78 -7.14
CA VAL A 31 1.92 -1.14 -6.19
C VAL A 31 1.27 0.07 -6.86
N TYR A 32 2.07 0.85 -7.56
CA TYR A 32 1.54 2.03 -8.27
C TYR A 32 0.51 1.61 -9.32
N ASN A 33 0.80 0.58 -10.09
CA ASN A 33 -0.12 0.12 -11.14
C ASN A 33 -1.44 -0.37 -10.55
N ILE A 34 -1.39 -1.07 -9.44
CA ILE A 34 -2.59 -1.52 -8.75
C ILE A 34 -3.37 -0.33 -8.25
N ALA A 35 -2.70 0.60 -7.62
CA ALA A 35 -3.36 1.79 -7.07
C ALA A 35 -3.99 2.61 -8.18
N ARG A 36 -3.30 2.79 -9.29
CA ARG A 36 -3.81 3.57 -10.42
C ARG A 36 -5.12 3.02 -10.97
N ARG A 37 -5.25 1.71 -10.99
CA ARG A 37 -6.47 1.09 -11.47
C ARG A 37 -7.64 1.35 -10.54
N ILE A 38 -7.36 1.50 -9.27
CA ILE A 38 -8.42 1.65 -8.27
C ILE A 38 -8.78 3.11 -8.07
N VAL A 39 -7.81 4.01 -8.01
CA VAL A 39 -8.08 5.41 -7.68
C VAL A 39 -8.20 6.31 -8.89
N ASN A 40 -7.79 5.85 -10.04
CA ASN A 40 -8.01 6.57 -11.31
C ASN A 40 -7.31 7.89 -11.50
N ASN A 41 -6.38 8.27 -10.71
CA ASN A 41 -5.55 9.42 -11.02
C ASN A 41 -4.17 9.23 -10.43
N ARG A 42 -3.22 9.94 -11.01
CA ARG A 42 -1.82 9.78 -10.71
C ARG A 42 -1.45 10.24 -9.32
N GLU A 43 -1.95 11.39 -8.93
CA GLU A 43 -1.61 11.97 -7.63
C GLU A 43 -2.09 11.09 -6.49
N ASP A 44 -3.30 10.61 -6.61
CA ASP A 44 -3.87 9.74 -5.57
C ASP A 44 -3.14 8.40 -5.55
N ALA A 45 -2.77 7.89 -6.72
CA ALA A 45 -2.04 6.64 -6.77
C ALA A 45 -0.68 6.77 -6.11
N GLN A 46 -0.01 7.88 -6.31
CA GLN A 46 1.28 8.13 -5.68
C GLN A 46 1.14 8.23 -4.17
N GLU A 47 0.09 8.85 -3.72
CA GLU A 47 -0.18 8.93 -2.29
C GLU A 47 -0.45 7.55 -1.70
N VAL A 48 -1.21 6.72 -2.40
CA VAL A 48 -1.46 5.36 -1.97
C VAL A 48 -0.15 4.58 -1.88
N VAL A 49 0.73 4.72 -2.86
CA VAL A 49 2.01 4.05 -2.85
C VAL A 49 2.81 4.40 -1.59
N GLN A 50 2.88 5.68 -1.27
CA GLN A 50 3.61 6.12 -0.10
C GLN A 50 3.04 5.51 1.17
N GLU A 51 1.74 5.55 1.31
CA GLU A 51 1.08 5.04 2.51
C GLU A 51 1.21 3.52 2.62
N VAL A 52 1.10 2.84 1.50
CA VAL A 52 1.22 1.39 1.49
C VAL A 52 2.63 0.98 1.95
N PHE A 53 3.66 1.69 1.50
CA PHE A 53 5.01 1.35 1.92
C PHE A 53 5.29 1.71 3.37
N LEU A 54 4.62 2.71 3.91
CA LEU A 54 4.69 2.98 5.34
C LEU A 54 4.06 1.82 6.12
N ILE A 55 2.95 1.32 5.67
CA ILE A 55 2.28 0.19 6.31
C ILE A 55 3.17 -1.05 6.22
N ILE A 56 3.77 -1.29 5.08
CA ILE A 56 4.66 -2.42 4.89
C ILE A 56 5.81 -2.32 5.86
N HIS A 57 6.42 -1.15 5.97
CA HIS A 57 7.54 -0.94 6.85
C HIS A 57 7.16 -1.25 8.30
N GLN A 58 6.01 -0.79 8.72
CA GLN A 58 5.54 -0.99 10.08
C GLN A 58 5.19 -2.44 10.37
N LYS A 59 4.63 -3.13 9.39
CA LYS A 59 4.10 -4.47 9.61
C LYS A 59 5.02 -5.61 9.17
N LEU A 60 6.13 -5.28 8.56
CA LEU A 60 7.01 -6.30 8.03
C LEU A 60 7.54 -7.21 9.13
N LYS A 61 7.74 -6.69 10.31
CA LYS A 61 8.20 -7.48 11.43
C LYS A 61 7.25 -8.60 11.78
N SER A 62 5.98 -8.41 11.56
CA SER A 62 4.97 -9.40 11.90
C SER A 62 4.55 -10.24 10.70
N PHE A 63 5.20 -10.07 9.58
CA PHE A 63 4.89 -10.88 8.41
C PHE A 63 5.29 -12.32 8.70
N ARG A 64 4.36 -13.23 8.57
CA ARG A 64 4.57 -14.61 8.99
C ARG A 64 4.91 -15.58 7.89
N TYR A 65 5.10 -15.11 6.70
CA TYR A 65 5.44 -15.95 5.56
C TYR A 65 4.34 -16.98 5.22
N GLU A 66 3.12 -16.68 5.61
CA GLU A 66 1.99 -17.56 5.28
C GLU A 66 1.57 -17.38 3.82
N SER A 67 1.99 -16.31 3.21
CA SER A 67 1.77 -16.09 1.79
C SER A 67 3.06 -15.53 1.26
N SER A 68 3.18 -15.40 -0.03
CA SER A 68 4.35 -14.73 -0.60
C SER A 68 4.32 -13.27 -0.22
N LEU A 69 5.48 -12.65 -0.20
CA LEU A 69 5.57 -11.21 0.04
C LEU A 69 4.75 -10.45 -0.97
N LYS A 70 4.81 -10.84 -2.21
CA LYS A 70 4.06 -10.23 -3.29
C LYS A 70 2.56 -10.25 -2.99
N THR A 71 2.03 -11.38 -2.57
CA THR A 71 0.60 -11.49 -2.27
C THR A 71 0.24 -10.62 -1.07
N TRP A 72 1.07 -10.62 -0.08
CA TRP A 72 0.85 -9.82 1.13
C TRP A 72 0.80 -8.32 0.80
N ILE A 73 1.75 -7.86 0.01
CA ILE A 73 1.80 -6.46 -0.42
C ILE A 73 0.59 -6.14 -1.30
N TYR A 74 0.22 -7.06 -2.18
CA TYR A 74 -0.94 -6.88 -3.04
C TYR A 74 -2.20 -6.67 -2.20
N ARG A 75 -2.40 -7.47 -1.19
CA ARG A 75 -3.57 -7.34 -0.32
C ARG A 75 -3.60 -6.00 0.40
N ILE A 76 -2.46 -5.57 0.92
CA ILE A 76 -2.36 -4.28 1.59
C ILE A 76 -2.70 -3.16 0.61
N THR A 77 -2.17 -3.25 -0.60
CA THR A 77 -2.38 -2.22 -1.61
C THR A 77 -3.84 -2.13 -2.01
N VAL A 78 -4.44 -3.26 -2.31
CA VAL A 78 -5.85 -3.27 -2.75
C VAL A 78 -6.75 -2.74 -1.65
N ASN A 79 -6.56 -3.20 -0.44
CA ASN A 79 -7.38 -2.76 0.68
C ASN A 79 -7.24 -1.27 0.93
N TYR A 80 -6.01 -0.77 0.92
CA TYR A 80 -5.79 0.64 1.17
C TYR A 80 -6.35 1.49 0.03
N ALA A 81 -6.13 1.08 -1.19
CA ALA A 81 -6.59 1.85 -2.35
C ALA A 81 -8.11 1.89 -2.44
N ILE A 82 -8.78 0.80 -2.13
CA ILE A 82 -10.23 0.78 -2.12
C ILE A 82 -10.77 1.72 -1.05
N ASN A 83 -10.20 1.68 0.13
CA ASN A 83 -10.64 2.56 1.21
C ASN A 83 -10.35 4.02 0.89
N PHE A 84 -9.22 4.28 0.26
CA PHE A 84 -8.87 5.63 -0.18
C PHE A 84 -9.86 6.13 -1.22
N ALA A 85 -10.20 5.31 -2.19
CA ALA A 85 -11.15 5.69 -3.23
C ALA A 85 -12.53 5.97 -2.66
N LYS A 86 -12.97 5.19 -1.71
CA LYS A 86 -14.24 5.41 -1.06
C LYS A 86 -14.25 6.73 -0.30
N LYS A 87 -13.17 7.02 0.38
CA LYS A 87 -13.06 8.24 1.15
C LYS A 87 -13.10 9.47 0.25
N VAL A 88 -12.35 9.43 -0.83
CA VAL A 88 -12.32 10.54 -1.79
C VAL A 88 -13.69 10.69 -2.45
N SER A 89 -14.31 9.62 -2.84
CA SER A 89 -15.62 9.68 -3.47
C SER A 89 -16.65 10.25 -2.54
N ARG A 90 -16.62 9.88 -1.29
CA ARG A 90 -17.51 10.40 -0.28
C ARG A 90 -17.30 11.87 -0.07
N ALA A 91 -16.06 12.29 -0.01
CA ALA A 91 -15.74 13.70 0.15
C ALA A 91 -16.27 14.51 -1.03
N LYS A 92 -16.14 14.00 -2.24
CA LYS A 92 -16.64 14.68 -3.41
C LYS A 92 -18.15 14.75 -3.40
N SER A 93 -18.80 13.68 -3.06
CA SER A 93 -20.25 13.68 -3.09
C SER A 93 -20.82 14.51 -1.98
N ASN A 94 -20.09 14.70 -0.91
CA ASN A 94 -20.57 15.48 0.20
C ASN A 94 -20.10 16.90 0.19
N CYS A 95 -19.49 17.32 -0.84
CA CYS A 95 -18.97 18.64 -0.83
C CYS A 95 -20.07 19.61 -0.55
N SER A 96 -21.27 19.28 -0.90
CA SER A 96 -22.32 20.16 -0.60
C SER A 96 -22.91 19.85 0.71
N THR A 97 -22.85 18.73 1.19
CA THR A 97 -23.50 18.53 2.39
C THR A 97 -22.61 18.36 3.44
N LYS A 98 -21.94 18.14 3.44
CA LYS A 98 -21.18 18.03 4.32
C LYS A 98 -21.38 17.58 5.50
N ASN A 99 -21.50 17.16 6.00
CA ASN A 99 -21.64 16.89 7.13
C ASN A 99 -21.59 15.66 7.54
N THR A 100 -21.50 15.05 7.36
CA THR A 100 -21.61 13.93 7.70
C THR A 100 -20.56 13.26 8.06
N PRO A 101 -20.28 13.02 8.79
CA PRO A 101 -19.21 12.48 9.23
C PRO A 101 -19.22 11.15 9.01
N ARG A 102 -19.04 10.58 8.86
CA ARG A 102 -19.01 9.45 8.68
C ARG A 102 -18.16 8.65 9.03
N PRO A 103 -18.09 7.95 9.09
CA PRO A 103 -17.38 7.12 9.58
C PRO A 103 -16.57 6.55 8.79
N PRO A 104 -15.89 6.21 8.92
CA PRO A 104 -15.00 5.83 8.20
C PRO A 104 -15.02 4.53 8.01
N GLN A 105 -14.91 4.05 7.80
CA GLN A 105 -14.91 2.95 7.64
C GLN A 105 -14.15 2.45 7.38
#